data_efb0bcc8f105aa2c07968d66deb5efa3
#
_entry.id   efb0bcc8f105aa2c07968d66deb5efa3
#
_cell.length_a   1.000
_cell.length_b   1.000
_cell.length_c   1.000
_cell.angle_alpha   90.00
_cell.angle_beta   90.00
_cell.angle_gamma   90.00
#
_symmetry.space_group_name_H-M   'P 1'
#
loop_
_entity.id
_entity.type
_entity.pdbx_description
1 polymer ?
#
loop_
_entity_poly.entity_id
_entity_poly.type
_entity_poly.pdbx_seq_one_letter_code
_entity_poly.pdbx_strand_id
1 'polypeptide(L)'
;MKSIAAIVMLVVAIAAGTWSDRPQIHAAMSVGGYRVLAADFHVHSTVPGAALLGPWDLVLEARRQGIDAFALTPHNQIVSAKIGRWFSRLVRGPLVIVGEEVRRLRYHLIAAGIEQQITPTMPAVDAIAEVHRQGGVAIAAHPIAEFWPAYSGAALAQLDAAEVMQPRAFFEPYIQLELQQFLRRGGMTPIGSSDYHGIGALGLPRTYVFASGESEAAVLDAVRAGRTVVYGVDGEAYGDSKLIRLAAADGRLPIRNPDDRRETTPAVLSRLTGILALLAATSAVYRRATTIRRRSDAEH
;
A
#
# COMPACT_ATOMS: atom_id res chain seq x y z
N MET A 1 26.02 21.28 19.75
CA MET A 1 26.66 20.88 18.48
C MET A 1 26.14 19.57 17.89
N LYS A 2 26.16 18.42 18.63
CA LYS A 2 25.74 17.10 18.09
C LYS A 2 24.28 17.09 17.56
N SER A 3 23.35 17.75 18.27
CA SER A 3 21.92 17.80 17.83
C SER A 3 21.71 18.65 16.57
N ILE A 4 22.48 19.74 16.41
CA ILE A 4 22.41 20.59 15.20
C ILE A 4 22.96 19.80 14.01
N ALA A 5 24.10 19.11 14.16
CA ALA A 5 24.66 18.27 13.11
C ALA A 5 23.69 17.16 12.67
N ALA A 6 22.98 16.53 13.62
CA ALA A 6 21.97 15.51 13.30
C ALA A 6 20.77 16.09 12.53
N ILE A 7 20.30 17.29 12.88
CA ILE A 7 19.22 17.97 12.15
C ILE A 7 19.68 18.34 10.75
N VAL A 8 20.87 18.88 10.60
CA VAL A 8 21.45 19.21 9.27
C VAL A 8 21.58 17.96 8.42
N MET A 9 22.10 16.86 8.97
CA MET A 9 22.17 15.57 8.26
C MET A 9 20.80 15.07 7.82
N LEU A 10 19.78 15.18 8.68
CA LEU A 10 18.41 14.79 8.34
C LEU A 10 17.86 15.63 7.18
N VAL A 11 18.02 16.95 7.23
CA VAL A 11 17.57 17.86 6.16
C VAL A 11 18.31 17.55 4.85
N VAL A 12 19.62 17.34 4.89
CA VAL A 12 20.41 16.99 3.69
C VAL A 12 19.98 15.63 3.14
N ALA A 13 19.72 14.63 3.99
CA ALA A 13 19.25 13.33 3.55
C ALA A 13 17.85 13.41 2.89
N ILE A 14 16.94 14.19 3.47
CA ILE A 14 15.60 14.42 2.88
C ILE A 14 15.75 15.14 1.52
N ALA A 15 16.57 16.19 1.45
CA ALA A 15 16.77 16.94 0.21
C ALA A 15 17.41 16.07 -0.89
N ALA A 16 18.44 15.28 -0.54
CA ALA A 16 19.10 14.37 -1.47
C ALA A 16 18.16 13.24 -1.93
N GLY A 17 17.38 12.67 -1.01
CA GLY A 17 16.37 11.67 -1.33
C GLY A 17 15.30 12.23 -2.27
N THR A 18 14.79 13.42 -1.97
CA THR A 18 13.79 14.09 -2.82
C THR A 18 14.36 14.42 -4.20
N TRP A 19 15.61 14.82 -4.29
CA TRP A 19 16.26 15.11 -5.58
C TRP A 19 16.56 13.86 -6.40
N SER A 20 17.00 12.78 -5.75
CA SER A 20 17.23 11.50 -6.42
C SER A 20 15.93 10.82 -6.86
N ASP A 21 14.83 11.23 -6.31
CA ASP A 21 13.48 10.72 -6.55
C ASP A 21 12.93 11.32 -7.85
N ARG A 22 13.53 10.92 -8.97
CA ARG A 22 13.03 11.35 -10.28
C ARG A 22 11.66 10.71 -10.51
N PRO A 23 10.58 11.52 -10.61
CA PRO A 23 9.27 10.97 -10.92
C PRO A 23 9.36 10.27 -12.28
N GLN A 24 8.89 9.04 -12.32
CA GLN A 24 8.60 8.44 -13.62
C GLN A 24 7.39 9.19 -14.19
N ILE A 25 7.61 9.97 -15.24
CA ILE A 25 6.52 10.62 -15.97
C ILE A 25 5.80 9.50 -16.71
N HIS A 26 4.71 9.01 -16.13
CA HIS A 26 3.80 8.13 -16.85
C HIS A 26 2.89 9.01 -17.69
N ALA A 27 2.97 8.80 -19.01
CA ALA A 27 1.90 9.30 -19.86
C ALA A 27 0.60 8.64 -19.41
N ALA A 28 -0.39 9.46 -19.17
CA ALA A 28 -1.72 9.01 -18.83
C ALA A 28 -2.19 7.94 -19.84
N MET A 29 -2.37 6.70 -19.37
CA MET A 29 -2.71 5.59 -20.23
C MET A 29 -4.23 5.45 -20.39
N SER A 30 -4.69 5.36 -21.63
CA SER A 30 -6.09 5.05 -21.92
C SER A 30 -6.14 3.86 -22.87
N VAL A 31 -6.96 2.87 -22.52
CA VAL A 31 -7.12 1.62 -23.30
C VAL A 31 -8.60 1.29 -23.38
N GLY A 32 -9.13 1.11 -24.58
CA GLY A 32 -10.53 0.73 -24.78
C GLY A 32 -11.56 1.71 -24.18
N GLY A 33 -11.24 2.99 -24.09
CA GLY A 33 -12.08 4.02 -23.49
C GLY A 33 -11.97 4.17 -21.97
N TYR A 34 -11.17 3.33 -21.33
CA TYR A 34 -10.87 3.43 -19.90
C TYR A 34 -9.57 4.18 -19.64
N ARG A 35 -9.53 4.88 -18.53
CA ARG A 35 -8.31 5.33 -17.90
C ARG A 35 -7.68 4.16 -17.17
N VAL A 36 -6.44 3.77 -17.51
CA VAL A 36 -5.74 2.68 -16.84
C VAL A 36 -4.78 3.23 -15.83
N LEU A 37 -5.00 2.85 -14.55
CA LEU A 37 -4.19 3.28 -13.42
C LEU A 37 -3.44 2.08 -12.84
N ALA A 38 -2.13 2.25 -12.63
CA ALA A 38 -1.32 1.31 -11.88
C ALA A 38 -1.57 1.53 -10.39
N ALA A 39 -2.16 0.55 -9.70
CA ALA A 39 -2.57 0.69 -8.31
C ALA A 39 -1.95 -0.38 -7.40
N ASP A 40 -1.81 -0.02 -6.11
CA ASP A 40 -1.46 -0.93 -5.01
C ASP A 40 -2.47 -0.74 -3.88
N PHE A 41 -3.17 -1.80 -3.50
CA PHE A 41 -4.25 -1.69 -2.50
C PHE A 41 -3.83 -2.10 -1.10
N HIS A 42 -2.55 -2.47 -0.88
CA HIS A 42 -2.09 -2.94 0.41
C HIS A 42 -0.70 -2.38 0.74
N VAL A 43 -0.67 -1.27 1.47
CA VAL A 43 0.57 -0.54 1.78
C VAL A 43 0.58 -0.13 3.25
N HIS A 44 1.68 -0.43 3.95
CA HIS A 44 1.86 -0.11 5.35
C HIS A 44 2.78 1.07 5.58
N SER A 45 2.60 1.74 6.72
CA SER A 45 3.37 2.89 7.15
C SER A 45 4.09 2.62 8.48
N THR A 46 5.16 3.37 8.72
CA THR A 46 5.88 3.33 10.01
C THR A 46 5.03 3.81 11.20
N VAL A 47 3.91 4.45 10.96
CA VAL A 47 2.95 4.84 12.00
C VAL A 47 1.70 3.96 11.87
N PRO A 48 1.43 3.08 12.83
CA PRO A 48 1.95 2.93 14.19
C PRO A 48 3.14 1.96 14.37
N GLY A 49 3.99 1.73 13.37
CA GLY A 49 5.22 0.99 13.57
C GLY A 49 5.32 -0.34 12.82
N ALA A 50 4.44 -0.59 11.84
CA ALA A 50 4.47 -1.83 11.07
C ALA A 50 5.47 -1.82 9.90
N ALA A 51 5.90 -0.63 9.41
CA ALA A 51 6.73 -0.49 8.22
C ALA A 51 7.88 0.51 8.41
N LEU A 52 8.80 0.60 7.44
CA LEU A 52 9.98 1.46 7.52
C LEU A 52 9.73 2.89 7.03
N LEU A 53 8.76 3.11 6.15
CA LEU A 53 8.51 4.43 5.56
C LEU A 53 7.34 5.16 6.23
N GLY A 54 7.50 6.47 6.40
CA GLY A 54 6.42 7.36 6.81
C GLY A 54 5.38 7.57 5.71
N PRO A 55 4.18 8.07 6.04
CA PRO A 55 3.12 8.26 5.05
C PRO A 55 3.49 9.23 3.92
N TRP A 56 4.35 10.23 4.17
CA TRP A 56 4.89 11.13 3.15
C TRP A 56 5.94 10.45 2.27
N ASP A 57 6.82 9.60 2.86
CA ASP A 57 7.82 8.84 2.10
C ASP A 57 7.16 7.84 1.16
N LEU A 58 6.04 7.24 1.57
CA LEU A 58 5.26 6.32 0.74
C LEU A 58 4.68 7.01 -0.50
N VAL A 59 4.24 8.27 -0.36
CA VAL A 59 3.77 9.07 -1.51
C VAL A 59 4.90 9.30 -2.51
N LEU A 60 6.10 9.63 -2.03
CA LEU A 60 7.27 9.83 -2.87
C LEU A 60 7.74 8.50 -3.49
N GLU A 61 7.71 7.42 -2.73
CA GLU A 61 8.03 6.07 -3.20
C GLU A 61 7.06 5.61 -4.28
N ALA A 62 5.75 5.74 -4.07
CA ALA A 62 4.72 5.39 -5.05
C ALA A 62 4.93 6.16 -6.37
N ARG A 63 5.24 7.45 -6.30
CA ARG A 63 5.56 8.28 -7.45
C ARG A 63 6.81 7.79 -8.18
N ARG A 64 7.87 7.44 -7.47
CA ARG A 64 9.10 6.87 -8.01
C ARG A 64 8.85 5.53 -8.70
N GLN A 65 7.95 4.73 -8.13
CA GLN A 65 7.59 3.41 -8.61
C GLN A 65 6.55 3.43 -9.74
N GLY A 66 6.10 4.62 -10.15
CA GLY A 66 5.08 4.75 -11.18
C GLY A 66 3.75 4.13 -10.78
N ILE A 67 3.36 4.35 -9.55
CA ILE A 67 2.04 4.01 -9.03
C ILE A 67 1.16 5.26 -9.17
N ASP A 68 0.03 5.11 -9.82
CA ASP A 68 -0.94 6.20 -10.03
C ASP A 68 -1.90 6.35 -8.85
N ALA A 69 -2.23 5.22 -8.21
CA ALA A 69 -3.11 5.18 -7.04
C ALA A 69 -2.63 4.13 -6.03
N PHE A 70 -2.75 4.41 -4.73
CA PHE A 70 -2.55 3.37 -3.73
C PHE A 70 -3.45 3.55 -2.51
N ALA A 71 -3.89 2.44 -1.93
CA ALA A 71 -4.55 2.44 -0.64
C ALA A 71 -3.49 2.32 0.45
N LEU A 72 -3.41 3.33 1.31
CA LEU A 72 -2.57 3.28 2.49
C LEU A 72 -3.39 2.64 3.61
N THR A 73 -2.99 1.42 4.01
CA THR A 73 -3.78 0.49 4.81
C THR A 73 -3.02 0.02 6.06
N PRO A 74 -2.63 0.93 6.95
CA PRO A 74 -1.96 0.55 8.19
C PRO A 74 -2.87 -0.34 9.06
N HIS A 75 -2.26 -1.17 9.92
CA HIS A 75 -3.01 -2.07 10.79
C HIS A 75 -3.97 -1.33 11.73
N ASN A 76 -5.25 -1.64 11.64
CA ASN A 76 -6.30 -1.22 12.57
C ASN A 76 -6.28 0.30 12.90
N GLN A 77 -5.97 1.14 11.92
CA GLN A 77 -6.04 2.61 12.05
C GLN A 77 -5.96 3.28 10.67
N ILE A 78 -6.44 4.52 10.56
CA ILE A 78 -6.49 5.28 9.31
C ILE A 78 -5.71 6.62 9.35
N VAL A 79 -5.06 6.93 10.48
CA VAL A 79 -4.44 8.26 10.69
C VAL A 79 -3.32 8.49 9.71
N SER A 80 -2.41 7.52 9.54
CA SER A 80 -1.31 7.66 8.58
C SER A 80 -1.80 7.71 7.13
N ALA A 81 -2.90 7.03 6.80
CA ALA A 81 -3.52 7.13 5.48
C ALA A 81 -4.05 8.56 5.20
N LYS A 82 -4.71 9.17 6.17
CA LYS A 82 -5.15 10.58 6.06
C LYS A 82 -3.99 11.56 5.92
N ILE A 83 -2.89 11.33 6.65
CA ILE A 83 -1.65 12.12 6.50
C ILE A 83 -1.07 11.95 5.08
N GLY A 84 -0.96 10.71 4.59
CA GLY A 84 -0.48 10.43 3.23
C GLY A 84 -1.34 11.10 2.17
N ARG A 85 -2.67 11.02 2.27
CA ARG A 85 -3.61 11.69 1.36
C ARG A 85 -3.43 13.22 1.38
N TRP A 86 -3.31 13.81 2.55
CA TRP A 86 -3.05 15.25 2.69
C TRP A 86 -1.74 15.64 2.01
N PHE A 87 -0.65 14.93 2.31
CA PHE A 87 0.66 15.20 1.74
C PHE A 87 0.68 15.01 0.22
N SER A 88 0.05 13.94 -0.29
CA SER A 88 -0.04 13.69 -1.72
C SER A 88 -0.73 14.84 -2.47
N ARG A 89 -1.83 15.37 -1.91
CA ARG A 89 -2.49 16.57 -2.48
C ARG A 89 -1.58 17.78 -2.51
N LEU A 90 -0.77 17.98 -1.46
CA LEU A 90 0.17 19.10 -1.35
C LEU A 90 1.26 19.04 -2.44
N VAL A 91 1.80 17.84 -2.71
CA VAL A 91 2.91 17.65 -3.67
C VAL A 91 2.43 17.26 -5.08
N ARG A 92 1.12 17.22 -5.32
CA ARG A 92 0.50 16.70 -6.56
C ARG A 92 1.01 15.28 -6.89
N GLY A 93 1.02 14.44 -5.86
CA GLY A 93 1.44 13.05 -5.93
C GLY A 93 0.36 12.10 -6.45
N PRO A 94 0.59 10.78 -6.38
CA PRO A 94 -0.38 9.75 -6.70
C PRO A 94 -1.67 9.87 -5.89
N LEU A 95 -2.76 9.31 -6.39
CA LEU A 95 -4.01 9.22 -5.63
C LEU A 95 -3.78 8.34 -4.39
N VAL A 96 -3.97 8.89 -3.20
CA VAL A 96 -3.97 8.12 -1.94
C VAL A 96 -5.40 7.86 -1.50
N ILE A 97 -5.78 6.60 -1.50
CA ILE A 97 -7.05 6.09 -0.98
C ILE A 97 -6.85 5.82 0.51
N VAL A 98 -7.71 6.41 1.35
CA VAL A 98 -7.66 6.14 2.79
C VAL A 98 -8.23 4.77 3.06
N GLY A 99 -7.47 3.97 3.81
CA GLY A 99 -7.90 2.65 4.20
C GLY A 99 -7.18 2.16 5.44
N GLU A 100 -7.50 0.95 5.82
CA GLU A 100 -6.79 0.17 6.82
C GLU A 100 -6.80 -1.31 6.49
N GLU A 101 -5.83 -2.05 6.98
CA GLU A 101 -5.94 -3.49 7.13
C GLU A 101 -6.55 -3.80 8.49
N VAL A 102 -7.80 -4.27 8.50
CA VAL A 102 -8.44 -4.82 9.69
C VAL A 102 -7.79 -6.16 9.99
N ARG A 103 -6.81 -6.15 10.88
CA ARG A 103 -6.02 -7.33 11.21
C ARG A 103 -6.61 -8.06 12.41
N ARG A 104 -7.02 -9.31 12.18
CA ARG A 104 -7.54 -10.24 13.19
C ARG A 104 -6.84 -11.58 13.10
N LEU A 105 -6.89 -12.35 14.18
CA LEU A 105 -6.28 -13.69 14.23
C LEU A 105 -6.77 -14.64 13.11
N ARG A 106 -8.02 -14.46 12.64
CA ARG A 106 -8.66 -15.38 11.70
C ARG A 106 -9.01 -14.77 10.35
N TYR A 107 -8.74 -13.46 10.14
CA TYR A 107 -8.89 -12.82 8.85
C TYR A 107 -8.11 -11.50 8.80
N HIS A 108 -7.70 -11.12 7.60
CA HIS A 108 -7.17 -9.82 7.29
C HIS A 108 -8.00 -9.21 6.17
N LEU A 109 -8.51 -8.01 6.38
CA LEU A 109 -9.41 -7.31 5.45
C LEU A 109 -8.85 -5.93 5.13
N ILE A 110 -8.61 -5.66 3.86
CA ILE A 110 -8.35 -4.31 3.39
C ILE A 110 -9.69 -3.60 3.25
N ALA A 111 -9.87 -2.55 4.04
CA ALA A 111 -10.97 -1.60 3.93
C ALA A 111 -10.46 -0.36 3.21
N ALA A 112 -10.68 -0.24 1.91
CA ALA A 112 -10.21 0.89 1.12
C ALA A 112 -11.33 1.87 0.78
N GLY A 113 -11.08 3.18 0.87
CA GLY A 113 -12.08 4.22 0.63
C GLY A 113 -12.97 4.51 1.84
N ILE A 114 -12.42 4.39 3.05
CA ILE A 114 -13.13 4.65 4.31
C ILE A 114 -12.67 5.96 4.94
N GLU A 115 -13.54 6.60 5.72
CA GLU A 115 -13.23 7.81 6.46
C GLU A 115 -13.23 7.61 7.98
N GLN A 116 -13.75 6.49 8.46
CA GLN A 116 -13.77 6.09 9.87
C GLN A 116 -13.15 4.71 10.01
N GLN A 117 -12.39 4.52 11.06
CA GLN A 117 -11.76 3.25 11.39
C GLN A 117 -12.82 2.16 11.62
N ILE A 118 -12.57 0.97 11.09
CA ILE A 118 -13.38 -0.22 11.38
C ILE A 118 -13.00 -0.74 12.77
N THR A 119 -13.99 -1.07 13.56
CA THR A 119 -13.73 -1.62 14.91
C THR A 119 -13.01 -2.98 14.79
N PRO A 120 -11.78 -3.13 15.32
CA PRO A 120 -10.98 -4.34 15.12
C PRO A 120 -11.59 -5.62 15.73
N THR A 121 -12.63 -5.52 16.54
CA THR A 121 -13.30 -6.67 17.17
C THR A 121 -14.45 -7.23 16.35
N MET A 122 -14.86 -6.60 15.25
CA MET A 122 -15.96 -7.03 14.40
C MET A 122 -15.70 -8.40 13.77
N PRO A 123 -16.70 -9.30 13.65
CA PRO A 123 -16.66 -10.42 12.71
C PRO A 123 -16.44 -9.94 11.27
N ALA A 124 -15.90 -10.79 10.39
CA ALA A 124 -15.60 -10.40 9.01
C ALA A 124 -16.83 -9.85 8.26
N VAL A 125 -17.99 -10.47 8.43
CA VAL A 125 -19.24 -10.04 7.77
C VAL A 125 -19.65 -8.63 8.19
N ASP A 126 -19.53 -8.30 9.47
CA ASP A 126 -19.90 -6.98 9.99
C ASP A 126 -18.87 -5.91 9.58
N ALA A 127 -17.58 -6.28 9.56
CA ALA A 127 -16.51 -5.41 9.08
C ALA A 127 -16.72 -5.06 7.59
N ILE A 128 -17.05 -6.03 6.75
CA ILE A 128 -17.37 -5.82 5.33
C ILE A 128 -18.58 -4.90 5.18
N ALA A 129 -19.66 -5.16 5.93
CA ALA A 129 -20.86 -4.31 5.90
C ALA A 129 -20.54 -2.87 6.33
N GLU A 130 -19.68 -2.67 7.31
CA GLU A 130 -19.25 -1.34 7.74
C GLU A 130 -18.39 -0.63 6.67
N VAL A 131 -17.51 -1.34 5.97
CA VAL A 131 -16.78 -0.80 4.82
C VAL A 131 -17.74 -0.29 3.75
N HIS A 132 -18.75 -1.10 3.39
CA HIS A 132 -19.77 -0.73 2.41
C HIS A 132 -20.62 0.46 2.87
N ARG A 133 -20.98 0.51 4.16
CA ARG A 133 -21.72 1.65 4.74
C ARG A 133 -20.98 2.97 4.56
N GLN A 134 -19.63 2.94 4.55
CA GLN A 134 -18.79 4.10 4.29
C GLN A 134 -18.54 4.36 2.80
N GLY A 135 -19.05 3.52 1.90
CA GLY A 135 -18.83 3.63 0.45
C GLY A 135 -17.47 3.06 0.00
N GLY A 136 -16.75 2.38 0.87
CA GLY A 136 -15.49 1.72 0.59
C GLY A 136 -15.63 0.38 -0.14
N VAL A 137 -14.52 -0.23 -0.49
CA VAL A 137 -14.41 -1.59 -1.03
C VAL A 137 -13.73 -2.51 0.00
N ALA A 138 -14.27 -3.72 0.14
CA ALA A 138 -13.81 -4.75 1.05
C ALA A 138 -13.00 -5.81 0.29
N ILE A 139 -11.69 -5.88 0.54
CA ILE A 139 -10.77 -6.76 -0.16
C ILE A 139 -10.20 -7.79 0.83
N ALA A 140 -10.32 -9.09 0.55
CA ALA A 140 -9.65 -10.09 1.37
C ALA A 140 -8.13 -9.97 1.17
N ALA A 141 -7.40 -9.61 2.25
CA ALA A 141 -5.96 -9.50 2.23
C ALA A 141 -5.33 -10.89 2.31
N HIS A 142 -4.37 -11.17 1.41
CA HIS A 142 -3.62 -12.44 1.33
C HIS A 142 -4.38 -13.66 1.89
N PRO A 143 -5.55 -14.02 1.30
CA PRO A 143 -6.48 -14.98 1.86
C PRO A 143 -5.96 -16.41 1.73
N ILE A 144 -4.99 -16.76 2.58
CA ILE A 144 -4.47 -18.13 2.73
C ILE A 144 -5.47 -19.03 3.44
N ALA A 145 -5.29 -20.34 3.37
CA ALA A 145 -6.24 -21.32 3.87
C ALA A 145 -6.63 -21.13 5.36
N GLU A 146 -5.72 -20.61 6.17
CA GLU A 146 -5.96 -20.28 7.59
C GLU A 146 -7.10 -19.26 7.77
N PHE A 147 -7.27 -18.31 6.84
CA PHE A 147 -8.26 -17.23 6.94
C PHE A 147 -9.61 -17.58 6.29
N TRP A 148 -9.68 -18.64 5.48
CA TRP A 148 -10.90 -18.98 4.73
C TRP A 148 -12.14 -19.21 5.59
N PRO A 149 -12.05 -19.79 6.81
CA PRO A 149 -13.23 -20.00 7.63
C PRO A 149 -13.96 -18.69 8.03
N ALA A 150 -13.24 -17.59 8.20
CA ALA A 150 -13.84 -16.30 8.53
C ALA A 150 -14.56 -15.66 7.33
N TYR A 151 -14.13 -16.02 6.11
CA TYR A 151 -14.75 -15.60 4.86
C TYR A 151 -15.69 -16.67 4.31
N SER A 152 -16.63 -17.15 5.12
CA SER A 152 -17.64 -18.12 4.71
C SER A 152 -19.05 -17.51 4.67
N GLY A 153 -19.97 -18.16 3.95
CA GLY A 153 -21.35 -17.72 3.88
C GLY A 153 -21.49 -16.24 3.43
N ALA A 154 -22.19 -15.44 4.24
CA ALA A 154 -22.47 -14.05 3.92
C ALA A 154 -21.21 -13.18 3.79
N ALA A 155 -20.16 -13.45 4.56
CA ALA A 155 -18.91 -12.70 4.45
C ALA A 155 -18.27 -12.88 3.06
N LEU A 156 -18.18 -14.12 2.56
CA LEU A 156 -17.65 -14.41 1.24
C LEU A 156 -18.49 -13.75 0.12
N ALA A 157 -19.81 -13.80 0.26
CA ALA A 157 -20.74 -13.25 -0.74
C ALA A 157 -20.71 -11.71 -0.82
N GLN A 158 -20.21 -11.04 0.22
CA GLN A 158 -20.15 -9.58 0.28
C GLN A 158 -18.76 -9.01 -0.03
N LEU A 159 -17.71 -9.86 -0.16
CA LEU A 159 -16.40 -9.36 -0.58
C LEU A 159 -16.46 -8.80 -2.01
N ASP A 160 -15.91 -7.60 -2.20
CA ASP A 160 -15.77 -6.98 -3.52
C ASP A 160 -14.60 -7.59 -4.29
N ALA A 161 -13.50 -7.87 -3.58
CA ALA A 161 -12.25 -8.30 -4.18
C ALA A 161 -11.44 -9.22 -3.26
N ALA A 162 -10.43 -9.86 -3.83
CA ALA A 162 -9.44 -10.63 -3.07
C ALA A 162 -8.06 -10.49 -3.70
N GLU A 163 -7.02 -10.49 -2.89
CA GLU A 163 -5.65 -10.58 -3.38
C GLU A 163 -5.43 -11.94 -4.02
N VAL A 164 -5.05 -11.93 -5.29
CA VAL A 164 -4.68 -13.12 -6.07
C VAL A 164 -3.18 -13.20 -6.26
N MET A 165 -2.49 -12.08 -6.04
CA MET A 165 -1.05 -11.96 -6.17
C MET A 165 -0.49 -11.04 -5.10
N GLN A 166 0.55 -11.51 -4.39
CA GLN A 166 1.27 -10.77 -3.36
C GLN A 166 2.74 -11.23 -3.31
N PRO A 167 3.68 -10.52 -2.64
CA PRO A 167 5.11 -10.81 -2.73
C PRO A 167 5.53 -12.23 -2.34
N ARG A 168 4.87 -12.84 -1.34
CA ARG A 168 5.20 -14.21 -0.93
C ARG A 168 4.95 -15.23 -2.04
N ALA A 169 3.98 -14.97 -2.93
CA ALA A 169 3.68 -15.83 -4.05
C ALA A 169 4.85 -15.95 -5.06
N PHE A 170 5.78 -15.00 -5.09
CA PHE A 170 6.99 -15.08 -5.91
C PHE A 170 7.99 -16.12 -5.39
N PHE A 171 7.96 -16.45 -4.10
CA PHE A 171 8.92 -17.34 -3.46
C PHE A 171 8.29 -18.61 -2.92
N GLU A 172 6.97 -18.62 -2.72
CA GLU A 172 6.22 -19.70 -2.12
C GLU A 172 5.05 -20.10 -3.04
N PRO A 173 5.26 -21.03 -4.00
CA PRO A 173 4.22 -21.38 -5.00
C PRO A 173 2.90 -21.88 -4.40
N TYR A 174 2.93 -22.51 -3.22
CA TYR A 174 1.71 -22.94 -2.55
C TYR A 174 0.83 -21.76 -2.09
N ILE A 175 1.43 -20.62 -1.75
CA ILE A 175 0.69 -19.38 -1.44
C ILE A 175 -0.08 -18.92 -2.67
N GLN A 176 0.59 -18.86 -3.84
CA GLN A 176 -0.09 -18.51 -5.09
C GLN A 176 -1.30 -19.41 -5.36
N LEU A 177 -1.14 -20.71 -5.13
CA LEU A 177 -2.22 -21.67 -5.32
C LEU A 177 -3.40 -21.42 -4.36
N GLU A 178 -3.12 -21.14 -3.08
CA GLU A 178 -4.16 -20.82 -2.10
C GLU A 178 -4.93 -19.54 -2.46
N LEU A 179 -4.22 -18.47 -2.86
CA LEU A 179 -4.85 -17.21 -3.29
C LEU A 179 -5.76 -17.42 -4.50
N GLN A 180 -5.28 -18.18 -5.51
CA GLN A 180 -6.09 -18.53 -6.68
C GLN A 180 -7.30 -19.38 -6.31
N GLN A 181 -7.15 -20.34 -5.39
CA GLN A 181 -8.25 -21.16 -4.92
C GLN A 181 -9.29 -20.32 -4.18
N PHE A 182 -8.85 -19.35 -3.35
CA PHE A 182 -9.78 -18.46 -2.66
C PHE A 182 -10.55 -17.60 -3.66
N LEU A 183 -9.89 -17.00 -4.64
CA LEU A 183 -10.55 -16.18 -5.67
C LEU A 183 -11.65 -16.95 -6.40
N ARG A 184 -11.43 -18.26 -6.67
CA ARG A 184 -12.43 -19.14 -7.32
C ARG A 184 -13.66 -19.46 -6.47
N ARG A 185 -13.65 -19.19 -5.16
CA ARG A 185 -14.80 -19.45 -4.26
C ARG A 185 -15.95 -18.47 -4.42
N GLY A 186 -15.71 -17.31 -5.00
CA GLY A 186 -16.72 -16.26 -5.20
C GLY A 186 -16.43 -15.44 -6.45
N GLY A 187 -17.35 -14.59 -6.86
CA GLY A 187 -17.20 -13.69 -8.01
C GLY A 187 -16.35 -12.44 -7.74
N MET A 188 -15.34 -12.55 -6.89
CA MET A 188 -14.53 -11.42 -6.42
C MET A 188 -13.58 -10.90 -7.50
N THR A 189 -13.34 -9.61 -7.45
CA THR A 189 -12.37 -8.93 -8.31
C THR A 189 -10.94 -9.30 -7.91
N PRO A 190 -10.06 -9.73 -8.84
CA PRO A 190 -8.67 -10.02 -8.52
C PRO A 190 -7.88 -8.74 -8.27
N ILE A 191 -7.10 -8.73 -7.20
CA ILE A 191 -6.20 -7.66 -6.78
C ILE A 191 -4.77 -8.21 -6.66
N GLY A 192 -3.79 -7.45 -7.16
CA GLY A 192 -2.38 -7.62 -6.87
C GLY A 192 -1.90 -6.49 -6.00
N SER A 193 -1.27 -6.80 -4.87
CA SER A 193 -0.81 -5.82 -3.90
C SER A 193 0.55 -6.18 -3.34
N SER A 194 1.31 -5.17 -2.89
CA SER A 194 2.67 -5.39 -2.41
C SER A 194 2.77 -5.75 -0.94
N ASP A 195 1.75 -5.52 -0.14
CA ASP A 195 1.82 -5.64 1.33
C ASP A 195 3.12 -4.97 1.87
N TYR A 196 3.37 -3.75 1.35
CA TYR A 196 4.66 -3.09 1.48
C TYR A 196 4.95 -2.64 2.91
N HIS A 197 6.04 -3.19 3.49
CA HIS A 197 6.52 -2.85 4.82
C HIS A 197 7.88 -2.12 4.80
N GLY A 198 8.32 -1.63 3.64
CA GLY A 198 9.60 -0.94 3.47
C GLY A 198 10.73 -1.83 2.93
N ILE A 199 10.48 -3.11 2.73
CA ILE A 199 11.38 -4.06 2.10
C ILE A 199 10.71 -4.56 0.82
N GLY A 200 11.46 -4.68 -0.26
CA GLY A 200 10.93 -5.01 -1.58
C GLY A 200 10.46 -3.78 -2.36
N ALA A 201 9.64 -3.98 -3.36
CA ALA A 201 9.16 -2.92 -4.24
C ALA A 201 7.68 -2.62 -4.00
N LEU A 202 7.36 -1.39 -3.63
CA LEU A 202 5.99 -0.89 -3.59
C LEU A 202 5.36 -1.01 -4.98
N GLY A 203 4.14 -1.54 -5.04
CA GLY A 203 3.45 -1.80 -6.31
C GLY A 203 4.02 -2.98 -7.10
N LEU A 204 4.60 -3.97 -6.40
CA LEU A 204 4.97 -5.25 -6.99
C LEU A 204 4.52 -6.38 -6.05
N PRO A 205 3.52 -7.18 -6.45
CA PRO A 205 2.68 -7.00 -7.66
C PRO A 205 1.81 -5.74 -7.61
N ARG A 206 1.16 -5.42 -8.73
CA ARG A 206 0.23 -4.29 -8.85
C ARG A 206 -1.05 -4.68 -9.56
N THR A 207 -2.07 -3.89 -9.34
CA THR A 207 -3.35 -3.97 -10.03
C THR A 207 -3.43 -2.90 -11.10
N TYR A 208 -3.73 -3.26 -12.34
CA TYR A 208 -4.13 -2.31 -13.37
C TYR A 208 -5.64 -2.11 -13.31
N VAL A 209 -6.05 -0.91 -12.91
CA VAL A 209 -7.46 -0.54 -12.74
C VAL A 209 -7.95 0.19 -13.99
N PHE A 210 -9.00 -0.34 -14.63
CA PHE A 210 -9.65 0.25 -15.80
C PHE A 210 -10.82 1.12 -15.32
N ALA A 211 -10.51 2.36 -14.97
CA ALA A 211 -11.45 3.30 -14.38
C ALA A 211 -12.07 4.24 -15.42
N SER A 212 -13.20 4.87 -15.09
CA SER A 212 -13.81 5.93 -15.89
C SER A 212 -13.08 7.28 -15.77
N GLY A 213 -12.18 7.41 -14.81
CA GLY A 213 -11.39 8.61 -14.53
C GLY A 213 -10.33 8.36 -13.46
N GLU A 214 -9.69 9.41 -12.96
CA GLU A 214 -8.57 9.34 -12.00
C GLU A 214 -9.01 9.63 -10.55
N SER A 215 -10.30 9.74 -10.28
CA SER A 215 -10.80 10.00 -8.93
C SER A 215 -10.85 8.72 -8.08
N GLU A 216 -10.82 8.89 -6.77
CA GLU A 216 -11.00 7.79 -5.80
C GLU A 216 -12.29 7.01 -6.09
N ALA A 217 -13.40 7.70 -6.30
CA ALA A 217 -14.68 7.06 -6.62
C ALA A 217 -14.59 6.22 -7.91
N ALA A 218 -13.95 6.73 -8.97
CA ALA A 218 -13.80 6.00 -10.23
C ALA A 218 -12.95 4.73 -10.06
N VAL A 219 -11.92 4.77 -9.20
CA VAL A 219 -11.08 3.61 -8.87
C VAL A 219 -11.87 2.57 -8.08
N LEU A 220 -12.57 2.98 -7.02
CA LEU A 220 -13.37 2.06 -6.20
C LEU A 220 -14.51 1.43 -7.01
N ASP A 221 -15.19 2.21 -7.87
CA ASP A 221 -16.23 1.70 -8.76
C ASP A 221 -15.67 0.70 -9.80
N ALA A 222 -14.45 0.92 -10.27
CA ALA A 222 -13.78 -0.02 -11.15
C ALA A 222 -13.50 -1.35 -10.45
N VAL A 223 -13.04 -1.31 -9.20
CA VAL A 223 -12.82 -2.52 -8.38
C VAL A 223 -14.13 -3.27 -8.18
N ARG A 224 -15.21 -2.61 -7.73
CA ARG A 224 -16.54 -3.25 -7.56
C ARG A 224 -17.07 -3.88 -8.84
N ALA A 225 -16.78 -3.26 -9.97
CA ALA A 225 -17.24 -3.72 -11.27
C ALA A 225 -16.34 -4.78 -11.94
N GLY A 226 -15.33 -5.31 -11.22
CA GLY A 226 -14.40 -6.30 -11.77
C GLY A 226 -13.44 -5.77 -12.84
N ARG A 227 -13.27 -4.44 -12.94
CA ARG A 227 -12.46 -3.83 -13.99
C ARG A 227 -10.99 -3.71 -13.57
N THR A 228 -10.37 -4.87 -13.33
CA THR A 228 -8.95 -4.98 -12.99
C THR A 228 -8.25 -6.01 -13.84
N VAL A 229 -6.93 -5.84 -14.00
CA VAL A 229 -6.02 -6.86 -14.55
C VAL A 229 -4.80 -6.93 -13.64
N VAL A 230 -4.45 -8.15 -13.23
CA VAL A 230 -3.27 -8.46 -12.43
C VAL A 230 -2.44 -9.49 -13.16
N TYR A 231 -1.13 -9.32 -13.18
CA TYR A 231 -0.22 -10.31 -13.78
C TYR A 231 0.49 -11.10 -12.69
N GLY A 232 0.48 -12.42 -12.81
CA GLY A 232 1.23 -13.35 -12.00
C GLY A 232 2.72 -13.41 -12.35
N VAL A 233 3.47 -14.20 -11.59
CA VAL A 233 4.93 -14.38 -11.76
C VAL A 233 5.33 -15.01 -13.08
N ASP A 234 4.46 -15.84 -13.63
CA ASP A 234 4.59 -16.57 -14.88
C ASP A 234 4.01 -15.80 -16.09
N GLY A 235 3.52 -14.59 -15.85
CA GLY A 235 2.82 -13.77 -16.85
C GLY A 235 1.35 -14.13 -17.04
N GLU A 236 0.81 -15.08 -16.26
CA GLU A 236 -0.63 -15.34 -16.25
C GLU A 236 -1.39 -14.08 -15.83
N ALA A 237 -2.50 -13.79 -16.53
CA ALA A 237 -3.32 -12.61 -16.26
C ALA A 237 -4.63 -13.00 -15.58
N TYR A 238 -4.94 -12.31 -14.47
CA TYR A 238 -6.17 -12.44 -13.70
C TYR A 238 -7.04 -11.20 -13.94
N GLY A 239 -8.33 -11.37 -14.20
CA GLY A 239 -9.26 -10.27 -14.42
C GLY A 239 -10.33 -10.57 -15.45
N ASP A 240 -11.05 -9.53 -15.85
CA ASP A 240 -12.04 -9.63 -16.93
C ASP A 240 -11.36 -9.98 -18.27
N SER A 241 -11.86 -11.01 -18.94
CA SER A 241 -11.25 -11.52 -20.16
C SER A 241 -11.21 -10.51 -21.33
N LYS A 242 -12.14 -9.54 -21.35
CA LYS A 242 -12.12 -8.46 -22.36
C LYS A 242 -11.02 -7.47 -22.05
N LEU A 243 -10.84 -7.12 -20.77
CA LEU A 243 -9.78 -6.20 -20.33
C LEU A 243 -8.40 -6.82 -20.51
N ILE A 244 -8.24 -8.12 -20.21
CA ILE A 244 -7.01 -8.86 -20.49
C ILE A 244 -6.66 -8.80 -21.98
N ARG A 245 -7.63 -9.05 -22.86
CA ARG A 245 -7.40 -8.94 -24.32
C ARG A 245 -7.09 -7.52 -24.76
N LEU A 246 -7.77 -6.50 -24.20
CA LEU A 246 -7.47 -5.10 -24.48
C LEU A 246 -6.06 -4.72 -24.04
N ALA A 247 -5.65 -5.15 -22.84
CA ALA A 247 -4.33 -4.93 -22.30
C ALA A 247 -3.24 -5.60 -23.17
N ALA A 248 -3.47 -6.85 -23.56
CA ALA A 248 -2.54 -7.61 -24.42
C ALA A 248 -2.41 -6.98 -25.81
N ALA A 249 -3.51 -6.53 -26.40
CA ALA A 249 -3.51 -5.88 -27.71
C ALA A 249 -2.80 -4.52 -27.70
N ASP A 250 -2.89 -3.78 -26.60
CA ASP A 250 -2.21 -2.51 -26.40
C ASP A 250 -0.69 -2.70 -26.17
N GLY A 251 -0.31 -3.73 -25.44
CA GLY A 251 1.09 -4.13 -25.20
C GLY A 251 1.90 -3.18 -24.33
N ARG A 252 1.31 -2.09 -23.82
CA ARG A 252 2.00 -1.08 -22.99
C ARG A 252 1.98 -1.38 -21.51
N LEU A 253 1.10 -2.29 -21.04
CA LEU A 253 1.02 -2.66 -19.62
C LEU A 253 2.17 -3.61 -19.28
N PRO A 254 3.17 -3.17 -18.51
CA PRO A 254 4.32 -4.01 -18.23
C PRO A 254 3.95 -5.13 -17.25
N ILE A 255 4.27 -6.36 -17.63
CA ILE A 255 4.41 -7.45 -16.67
C ILE A 255 5.68 -7.16 -15.87
N ARG A 256 5.56 -7.03 -14.56
CA ARG A 256 6.69 -6.67 -13.72
C ARG A 256 7.23 -7.87 -12.96
N ASN A 257 8.54 -7.99 -12.96
CA ASN A 257 9.30 -9.00 -12.23
C ASN A 257 9.91 -8.41 -10.96
N PRO A 258 10.10 -9.20 -9.89
CA PRO A 258 10.83 -8.75 -8.68
C PRO A 258 12.19 -8.12 -9.00
N ASP A 259 12.86 -8.61 -10.04
CA ASP A 259 14.17 -8.11 -10.48
C ASP A 259 14.14 -6.78 -11.24
N ASP A 260 12.97 -6.30 -11.65
CA ASP A 260 12.82 -5.06 -12.43
C ASP A 260 13.13 -3.79 -11.61
N ARG A 261 13.43 -3.94 -10.33
CA ARG A 261 13.61 -2.80 -9.44
C ARG A 261 14.76 -2.96 -8.48
N ARG A 262 15.81 -2.29 -8.86
CA ARG A 262 16.87 -1.95 -7.91
C ARG A 262 16.60 -0.55 -7.37
N GLU A 263 16.49 -0.43 -6.06
CA GLU A 263 16.58 0.89 -5.43
C GLU A 263 17.89 1.55 -5.90
N THR A 264 17.82 2.82 -6.28
CA THR A 264 19.03 3.53 -6.65
C THR A 264 19.92 3.69 -5.41
N THR A 265 21.22 3.46 -5.53
CA THR A 265 22.17 3.65 -4.43
C THR A 265 21.99 4.99 -3.71
N PRO A 266 21.77 6.14 -4.38
CA PRO A 266 21.48 7.40 -3.70
C PRO A 266 20.23 7.38 -2.82
N ALA A 267 19.15 6.71 -3.22
CA ALA A 267 17.92 6.62 -2.43
C ALA A 267 18.15 5.79 -1.15
N VAL A 268 18.83 4.66 -1.26
CA VAL A 268 19.20 3.82 -0.10
C VAL A 268 20.10 4.58 0.87
N LEU A 269 21.14 5.26 0.37
CA LEU A 269 22.05 6.04 1.21
C LEU A 269 21.33 7.21 1.90
N SER A 270 20.42 7.89 1.20
CA SER A 270 19.61 8.96 1.76
C SER A 270 18.73 8.46 2.92
N ARG A 271 18.04 7.33 2.74
CA ARG A 271 17.21 6.72 3.80
C ARG A 271 18.03 6.31 5.02
N LEU A 272 19.14 5.61 4.81
CA LEU A 272 20.04 5.20 5.90
C LEU A 272 20.57 6.42 6.66
N THR A 273 21.01 7.45 5.97
CA THR A 273 21.48 8.69 6.57
C THR A 273 20.39 9.40 7.37
N GLY A 274 19.18 9.45 6.84
CA GLY A 274 18.00 10.02 7.53
C GLY A 274 17.65 9.26 8.80
N ILE A 275 17.64 7.93 8.77
CA ILE A 275 17.38 7.07 9.94
C ILE A 275 18.46 7.29 11.01
N LEU A 276 19.74 7.27 10.63
CA LEU A 276 20.85 7.51 11.55
C LEU A 276 20.77 8.89 12.19
N ALA A 277 20.45 9.92 11.41
CA ALA A 277 20.27 11.28 11.91
C ALA A 277 19.10 11.38 12.89
N LEU A 278 17.99 10.70 12.63
CA LEU A 278 16.83 10.65 13.51
C LEU A 278 17.17 9.96 14.85
N LEU A 279 17.86 8.82 14.79
CA LEU A 279 18.32 8.10 15.98
C LEU A 279 19.31 8.94 16.81
N ALA A 280 20.21 9.66 16.16
CA ALA A 280 21.14 10.57 16.84
C ALA A 280 20.41 11.75 17.50
N ALA A 281 19.41 12.34 16.83
CA ALA A 281 18.61 13.43 17.37
C ALA A 281 17.80 13.00 18.59
N THR A 282 17.10 11.86 18.50
CA THR A 282 16.32 11.30 19.63
C THR A 282 17.18 10.93 20.81
N SER A 283 18.34 10.30 20.59
CA SER A 283 19.31 9.99 21.64
C SER A 283 19.85 11.25 22.34
N ALA A 284 20.06 12.33 21.60
CA ALA A 284 20.53 13.59 22.18
C ALA A 284 19.45 14.27 23.04
N VAL A 285 18.18 14.21 22.62
CA VAL A 285 17.02 14.71 23.40
C VAL A 285 16.88 13.90 24.71
N TYR A 286 16.90 12.57 24.59
CA TYR A 286 16.79 11.68 25.74
C TYR A 286 17.89 11.94 26.79
N ARG A 287 19.17 12.06 26.36
CA ARG A 287 20.29 12.38 27.26
C ARG A 287 20.13 13.74 27.95
N ARG A 288 19.61 14.76 27.23
CA ARG A 288 19.35 16.06 27.84
C ARG A 288 18.26 15.97 28.90
N ALA A 289 17.17 15.28 28.61
CA ALA A 289 16.07 15.10 29.56
C ALA A 289 16.53 14.37 30.84
N THR A 290 17.33 13.31 30.71
CA THR A 290 17.87 12.56 31.85
C THR A 290 18.89 13.38 32.65
N THR A 291 19.68 14.24 32.01
CA THR A 291 20.65 15.11 32.69
C THR A 291 19.94 16.21 33.49
N ILE A 292 18.87 16.79 32.94
CA ILE A 292 18.07 17.80 33.65
C ILE A 292 17.39 17.18 34.87
N ARG A 293 16.79 15.99 34.72
CA ARG A 293 16.14 15.28 35.83
C ARG A 293 17.14 14.97 36.95
N ARG A 294 18.34 14.46 36.64
CA ARG A 294 19.37 14.18 37.64
C ARG A 294 19.88 15.44 38.36
N ARG A 295 19.88 16.62 37.74
CA ARG A 295 20.23 17.87 38.38
C ARG A 295 19.12 18.34 39.35
N SER A 296 17.87 18.22 38.93
CA SER A 296 16.73 18.53 39.81
C SER A 296 16.67 17.63 41.03
N ASP A 297 16.95 16.31 40.87
CA ASP A 297 16.97 15.35 41.98
C ASP A 297 18.18 15.53 42.94
N ALA A 298 19.19 16.30 42.55
CA ALA A 298 20.39 16.58 43.36
C ALA A 298 20.30 17.92 44.10
N GLU A 299 19.30 18.75 43.79
CA GLU A 299 19.05 20.04 44.43
C GLU A 299 17.92 19.97 45.49
N HIS A 300 17.35 18.78 45.69
CA HIS A 300 16.39 18.43 46.72
C HIS A 300 16.98 17.37 47.66
#